data_09c122f686cfbb1d6ba4d8fe10910a3b
#
_entry.id   09c122f686cfbb1d6ba4d8fe10910a3b
#
_cell.length_a   1.000
_cell.length_b   1.000
_cell.length_c   1.000
_cell.angle_alpha   90.00
_cell.angle_beta   90.00
_cell.angle_gamma   90.00
#
_symmetry.space_group_name_H-M   'P 1'
#
loop_
_entity.id
_entity.type
_entity.pdbx_description
1 polymer ?
#
loop_
_entity_poly.entity_id
_entity_poly.type
_entity_poly.pdbx_seq_one_letter_code
_entity_poly.pdbx_strand_id
1 'polypeptide(L)'
;MNGQRGTMVVSLDLELCWGRFDKVPVPMLEADASEERIQIRRLLALLDRYEIPATWAIVGHLMLAGCSRHAGAAHTDVMPRPDYSWFPKDWYVHDPCTSAIQSPGWYAPDILEWIRATRVRHEIASHSFAHIYYGDPECSATAARADLTAAVVAASQHDVPLRSFVFPRNQVGHLDVLRAQGIRAYRGADPTRFRRTKGALYKTLSFLDQLLGLPPKAVRAEEVMPGLWNIPGNHFYMARNGVRKM
;
A
#
# COMPACT_ATOMS: atom_id res chain seq x y z
N MET A 1 27.47 -0.93 28.27
CA MET A 1 26.15 -1.10 27.62
C MET A 1 26.28 -0.59 26.21
N ASN A 2 26.39 -1.50 25.22
CA ASN A 2 26.38 -1.10 23.82
C ASN A 2 24.94 -0.63 23.49
N GLY A 3 24.73 0.67 23.46
CA GLY A 3 23.45 1.26 23.11
C GLY A 3 23.14 0.96 21.65
N GLN A 4 22.40 -0.11 21.39
CA GLN A 4 21.80 -0.32 20.09
C GLN A 4 20.82 0.84 19.81
N ARG A 5 21.15 1.67 18.85
CA ARG A 5 20.24 2.72 18.39
C ARG A 5 19.06 2.06 17.66
N GLY A 6 17.85 2.38 18.09
CA GLY A 6 16.64 2.00 17.34
C GLY A 6 16.52 2.78 16.04
N THR A 7 15.88 2.19 15.04
CA THR A 7 15.54 2.86 13.78
C THR A 7 14.03 3.05 13.73
N MET A 8 13.58 4.26 13.43
CA MET A 8 12.19 4.53 13.12
C MET A 8 12.00 4.46 11.59
N VAL A 9 11.02 3.69 11.16
CA VAL A 9 10.62 3.60 9.74
C VAL A 9 9.23 4.20 9.59
N VAL A 10 9.10 5.19 8.71
CA VAL A 10 7.81 5.76 8.30
C VAL A 10 7.42 5.11 6.97
N SER A 11 6.28 4.43 6.94
CA SER A 11 5.75 3.77 5.74
C SER A 11 4.35 4.29 5.45
N LEU A 12 4.13 4.73 4.22
CA LEU A 12 2.92 5.40 3.75
C LEU A 12 2.34 4.62 2.58
N ASP A 13 1.04 4.32 2.64
CA ASP A 13 0.34 3.62 1.57
C ASP A 13 -0.30 4.65 0.64
N LEU A 14 0.08 4.64 -0.62
CA LEU A 14 -0.45 5.52 -1.67
C LEU A 14 -1.37 4.71 -2.56
N GLU A 15 -2.66 4.84 -2.33
CA GLU A 15 -3.71 4.00 -2.91
C GLU A 15 -4.71 4.79 -3.76
N LEU A 16 -5.05 6.03 -3.36
CA LEU A 16 -6.11 6.84 -3.93
C LEU A 16 -7.41 6.01 -4.14
N CYS A 17 -7.97 6.01 -5.35
CA CYS A 17 -9.20 5.25 -5.63
C CYS A 17 -9.01 3.74 -5.46
N TRP A 18 -7.80 3.20 -5.68
CA TRP A 18 -7.53 1.75 -5.60
C TRP A 18 -7.68 1.17 -4.20
N GLY A 19 -7.49 1.95 -3.15
CA GLY A 19 -7.52 1.46 -1.77
C GLY A 19 -8.88 0.98 -1.28
N ARG A 20 -9.97 1.44 -1.88
CA ARG A 20 -11.31 1.22 -1.36
C ARG A 20 -12.40 1.02 -2.41
N PHE A 21 -12.06 0.83 -3.69
CA PHE A 21 -13.04 0.69 -4.78
C PHE A 21 -13.96 -0.52 -4.59
N ASP A 22 -13.53 -1.50 -3.83
CA ASP A 22 -14.29 -2.69 -3.45
C ASP A 22 -15.40 -2.41 -2.41
N LYS A 23 -15.40 -1.24 -1.77
CA LYS A 23 -16.27 -0.90 -0.62
C LYS A 23 -16.98 0.45 -0.73
N VAL A 24 -16.45 1.36 -1.53
CA VAL A 24 -16.89 2.75 -1.60
C VAL A 24 -17.31 3.08 -3.02
N PRO A 25 -18.45 3.77 -3.23
CA PRO A 25 -18.87 4.21 -4.55
C PRO A 25 -17.85 5.13 -5.24
N VAL A 26 -17.65 4.94 -6.55
CA VAL A 26 -16.63 5.64 -7.32
C VAL A 26 -16.69 7.18 -7.18
N PRO A 27 -17.85 7.87 -7.23
CA PRO A 27 -17.87 9.33 -7.07
C PRO A 27 -17.30 9.82 -5.71
N MET A 28 -17.48 9.04 -4.65
CA MET A 28 -16.91 9.35 -3.34
C MET A 28 -15.40 9.13 -3.31
N LEU A 29 -14.92 8.08 -3.98
CA LEU A 29 -13.48 7.81 -4.11
C LEU A 29 -12.75 8.93 -4.84
N GLU A 30 -13.32 9.43 -5.93
CA GLU A 30 -12.71 10.50 -6.71
C GLU A 30 -12.66 11.83 -5.94
N ALA A 31 -13.72 12.12 -5.17
CA ALA A 31 -13.73 13.27 -4.28
C ALA A 31 -12.66 13.14 -3.18
N ASP A 32 -12.57 11.98 -2.52
CA ASP A 32 -11.56 11.70 -1.50
C ASP A 32 -10.15 11.76 -2.09
N ALA A 33 -9.93 11.19 -3.28
CA ALA A 33 -8.62 11.19 -3.95
C ALA A 33 -8.14 12.62 -4.27
N SER A 34 -9.05 13.53 -4.61
CA SER A 34 -8.71 14.93 -4.83
C SER A 34 -8.18 15.61 -3.56
N GLU A 35 -8.79 15.34 -2.40
CA GLU A 35 -8.32 15.84 -1.12
C GLU A 35 -7.01 15.15 -0.69
N GLU A 36 -6.89 13.84 -0.87
CA GLU A 36 -5.68 13.08 -0.58
C GLU A 36 -4.46 13.63 -1.33
N ARG A 37 -4.61 14.01 -2.60
CA ARG A 37 -3.53 14.63 -3.40
C ARG A 37 -3.04 15.94 -2.78
N ILE A 38 -3.94 16.75 -2.22
CA ILE A 38 -3.57 17.98 -1.48
C ILE A 38 -2.79 17.63 -0.22
N GLN A 39 -3.24 16.62 0.53
CA GLN A 39 -2.59 16.21 1.76
C GLN A 39 -1.21 15.57 1.50
N ILE A 40 -1.03 14.85 0.41
CA ILE A 40 0.27 14.30 -0.01
C ILE A 40 1.29 15.43 -0.21
N ARG A 41 0.94 16.51 -0.90
CA ARG A 41 1.85 17.68 -1.07
C ARG A 41 2.22 18.30 0.27
N ARG A 42 1.26 18.45 1.18
CA ARG A 42 1.51 18.98 2.53
C ARG A 42 2.43 18.06 3.33
N LEU A 43 2.20 16.75 3.24
CA LEU A 43 3.02 15.76 3.93
C LEU A 43 4.46 15.74 3.39
N LEU A 44 4.65 15.79 2.07
CA LEU A 44 5.98 15.87 1.45
C LEU A 44 6.74 17.12 1.94
N ALA A 45 6.08 18.28 2.01
CA ALA A 45 6.67 19.51 2.54
C ALA A 45 7.08 19.38 4.03
N LEU A 46 6.29 18.66 4.84
CA LEU A 46 6.63 18.38 6.23
C LEU A 46 7.82 17.42 6.35
N LEU A 47 7.84 16.35 5.58
CA LEU A 47 8.93 15.37 5.55
C LEU A 47 10.25 16.05 5.13
N ASP A 48 10.20 16.94 4.12
CA ASP A 48 11.34 17.73 3.70
C ASP A 48 11.80 18.72 4.78
N ARG A 49 10.86 19.41 5.43
CA ARG A 49 11.17 20.38 6.49
C ARG A 49 11.89 19.73 7.66
N TYR A 50 11.46 18.53 8.06
CA TYR A 50 12.00 17.82 9.22
C TYR A 50 13.06 16.77 8.84
N GLU A 51 13.44 16.70 7.59
CA GLU A 51 14.44 15.75 7.06
C GLU A 51 14.12 14.28 7.38
N ILE A 52 12.84 13.92 7.28
CA ILE A 52 12.34 12.57 7.58
C ILE A 52 12.21 11.78 6.29
N PRO A 53 13.06 10.77 6.04
CA PRO A 53 12.84 9.83 4.95
C PRO A 53 11.64 8.92 5.24
N ALA A 54 10.90 8.56 4.18
CA ALA A 54 9.77 7.65 4.28
C ALA A 54 9.79 6.63 3.13
N THR A 55 9.14 5.50 3.35
CA THR A 55 8.82 4.52 2.31
C THR A 55 7.42 4.79 1.80
N TRP A 56 7.27 5.08 0.51
CA TRP A 56 5.99 5.27 -0.17
C TRP A 56 5.63 3.99 -0.90
N ALA A 57 4.70 3.23 -0.36
CA ALA A 57 4.17 2.03 -0.98
C ALA A 57 3.05 2.42 -1.95
N ILE A 58 3.35 2.37 -3.23
CA ILE A 58 2.48 2.88 -4.29
C ILE A 58 1.77 1.71 -4.97
N VAL A 59 0.45 1.82 -5.15
CA VAL A 59 -0.30 0.94 -6.06
C VAL A 59 0.24 1.15 -7.47
N GLY A 60 0.75 0.11 -8.10
CA GLY A 60 1.50 0.20 -9.36
C GLY A 60 0.71 0.84 -10.50
N HIS A 61 -0.61 0.63 -10.52
CA HIS A 61 -1.51 1.25 -11.51
C HIS A 61 -1.47 2.80 -11.46
N LEU A 62 -1.25 3.39 -10.29
CA LEU A 62 -1.11 4.85 -10.16
C LEU A 62 0.11 5.41 -10.90
N MET A 63 1.10 4.57 -11.20
CA MET A 63 2.28 4.98 -11.96
C MET A 63 2.02 5.09 -13.46
N LEU A 64 0.87 4.59 -13.97
CA LEU A 64 0.52 4.66 -15.37
C LEU A 64 0.06 6.07 -15.76
N ALA A 65 0.38 6.50 -16.97
CA ALA A 65 -0.19 7.72 -17.57
C ALA A 65 -1.66 7.54 -17.99
N GLY A 66 -2.09 6.31 -18.14
CA GLY A 66 -3.44 5.89 -18.53
C GLY A 66 -3.44 4.46 -19.03
N CYS A 67 -4.62 3.93 -19.32
CA CYS A 67 -4.80 2.65 -19.99
C CYS A 67 -5.98 2.68 -20.96
N SER A 68 -6.21 1.58 -21.66
CA SER A 68 -7.34 1.39 -22.58
C SER A 68 -7.97 0.01 -22.39
N ARG A 69 -9.23 -0.14 -22.79
CA ARG A 69 -9.90 -1.43 -22.84
C ARG A 69 -9.63 -2.12 -24.18
N HIS A 70 -9.35 -3.41 -24.13
CA HIS A 70 -9.27 -4.26 -25.31
C HIS A 70 -10.39 -5.29 -25.24
N ALA A 71 -11.23 -5.35 -26.26
CA ALA A 71 -12.42 -6.22 -26.30
C ALA A 71 -13.31 -6.10 -25.05
N GLY A 72 -13.45 -4.89 -24.51
CA GLY A 72 -14.25 -4.62 -23.31
C GLY A 72 -13.59 -4.88 -21.96
N ALA A 73 -12.39 -5.49 -21.94
CA ALA A 73 -11.64 -5.77 -20.71
C ALA A 73 -10.46 -4.80 -20.53
N ALA A 74 -10.24 -4.36 -19.28
CA ALA A 74 -9.05 -3.62 -18.90
C ALA A 74 -7.90 -4.58 -18.60
N HIS A 75 -6.66 -4.18 -18.87
CA HIS A 75 -5.45 -4.90 -18.45
C HIS A 75 -5.46 -6.39 -18.81
N THR A 76 -5.74 -6.72 -20.07
CA THR A 76 -5.72 -8.09 -20.57
C THR A 76 -4.32 -8.73 -20.53
N ASP A 77 -3.29 -7.91 -20.38
CA ASP A 77 -1.91 -8.29 -20.16
C ASP A 77 -1.62 -8.74 -18.70
N VAL A 78 -2.49 -8.35 -17.75
CA VAL A 78 -2.39 -8.78 -16.34
C VAL A 78 -3.35 -9.96 -16.09
N MET A 79 -3.06 -11.08 -16.68
CA MET A 79 -3.83 -12.32 -16.52
C MET A 79 -2.92 -13.45 -16.01
N PRO A 80 -3.37 -14.31 -15.10
CA PRO A 80 -4.70 -14.37 -14.47
C PRO A 80 -4.91 -13.28 -13.41
N ARG A 81 -6.19 -12.94 -13.20
CA ARG A 81 -6.67 -11.97 -12.20
C ARG A 81 -7.11 -12.69 -10.94
N PRO A 82 -7.23 -12.01 -9.78
CA PRO A 82 -7.92 -12.56 -8.64
C PRO A 82 -9.40 -12.79 -8.97
N ASP A 83 -9.95 -13.89 -8.44
CA ASP A 83 -11.37 -14.25 -8.56
C ASP A 83 -11.90 -14.50 -7.16
N TYR A 84 -12.32 -13.42 -6.50
CA TYR A 84 -12.79 -13.47 -5.12
C TYR A 84 -14.30 -13.69 -5.08
N SER A 85 -14.77 -14.72 -4.38
CA SER A 85 -16.21 -15.01 -4.22
C SER A 85 -16.98 -13.86 -3.55
N TRP A 86 -16.34 -13.09 -2.66
CA TRP A 86 -16.90 -11.91 -2.01
C TRP A 86 -16.92 -10.66 -2.91
N PHE A 87 -16.23 -10.67 -4.07
CA PHE A 87 -16.27 -9.63 -5.09
C PHE A 87 -16.48 -10.25 -6.47
N PRO A 88 -17.72 -10.71 -6.80
CA PRO A 88 -18.02 -11.50 -8.00
C PRO A 88 -18.09 -10.63 -9.26
N LYS A 89 -17.04 -9.83 -9.50
CA LYS A 89 -16.89 -8.94 -10.65
C LYS A 89 -15.43 -8.97 -11.08
N ASP A 90 -15.17 -8.55 -12.32
CA ASP A 90 -13.80 -8.28 -12.75
C ASP A 90 -13.14 -7.28 -11.79
N TRP A 91 -11.93 -7.59 -11.34
CA TRP A 91 -11.20 -6.74 -10.39
C TRP A 91 -10.96 -5.32 -10.93
N TYR A 92 -10.86 -5.16 -12.24
CA TYR A 92 -10.70 -3.88 -12.92
C TYR A 92 -12.01 -3.25 -13.40
N VAL A 93 -13.17 -3.70 -12.90
CA VAL A 93 -14.49 -3.21 -13.34
C VAL A 93 -14.67 -1.70 -13.19
N HIS A 94 -14.04 -1.12 -12.17
CA HIS A 94 -14.12 0.30 -11.86
C HIS A 94 -12.97 1.14 -12.45
N ASP A 95 -11.98 0.50 -13.08
CA ASP A 95 -10.94 1.23 -13.80
C ASP A 95 -11.58 2.03 -14.95
N PRO A 96 -11.47 3.36 -14.96
CA PRO A 96 -12.09 4.17 -16.01
C PRO A 96 -11.44 3.97 -17.39
N CYS A 97 -10.25 3.38 -17.47
CA CYS A 97 -9.46 3.21 -18.68
C CYS A 97 -9.36 4.51 -19.49
N THR A 98 -8.82 5.52 -18.83
CA THR A 98 -8.63 6.87 -19.37
C THR A 98 -7.19 7.33 -19.15
N SER A 99 -6.96 8.61 -18.99
CA SER A 99 -5.65 9.21 -18.71
C SER A 99 -5.57 9.79 -17.30
N ALA A 100 -4.35 10.05 -16.84
CA ALA A 100 -4.08 10.74 -15.57
C ALA A 100 -4.68 12.16 -15.53
N ILE A 101 -4.86 12.80 -16.68
CA ILE A 101 -5.52 14.11 -16.76
C ILE A 101 -7.03 13.99 -16.49
N GLN A 102 -7.68 12.96 -17.03
CA GLN A 102 -9.12 12.77 -16.92
C GLN A 102 -9.52 12.11 -15.59
N SER A 103 -8.69 11.21 -15.08
CA SER A 103 -8.99 10.42 -13.88
C SER A 103 -7.80 10.38 -12.89
N PRO A 104 -7.43 11.54 -12.31
CA PRO A 104 -6.23 11.66 -11.47
C PRO A 104 -6.30 10.88 -10.14
N GLY A 105 -7.45 10.32 -9.78
CA GLY A 105 -7.59 9.40 -8.65
C GLY A 105 -7.24 7.95 -8.98
N TRP A 106 -7.20 7.59 -10.28
CA TRP A 106 -6.89 6.25 -10.77
C TRP A 106 -5.50 6.14 -11.38
N TYR A 107 -4.96 7.27 -11.86
CA TYR A 107 -3.63 7.41 -12.47
C TYR A 107 -2.96 8.65 -11.88
N ALA A 108 -1.80 8.52 -11.32
CA ALA A 108 -1.12 9.61 -10.63
C ALA A 108 0.41 9.56 -10.77
N PRO A 109 0.97 9.44 -11.98
CA PRO A 109 2.42 9.41 -12.19
C PRO A 109 3.08 10.71 -11.71
N ASP A 110 2.36 11.82 -11.70
CA ASP A 110 2.83 13.10 -11.19
C ASP A 110 3.09 13.07 -9.67
N ILE A 111 2.38 12.25 -8.88
CA ILE A 111 2.69 12.10 -7.45
C ILE A 111 4.06 11.42 -7.27
N LEU A 112 4.39 10.45 -8.10
CA LEU A 112 5.72 9.84 -8.10
C LEU A 112 6.81 10.91 -8.35
N GLU A 113 6.58 11.81 -9.31
CA GLU A 113 7.49 12.92 -9.59
C GLU A 113 7.58 13.90 -8.40
N TRP A 114 6.47 14.19 -7.70
CA TRP A 114 6.52 15.02 -6.50
C TRP A 114 7.38 14.40 -5.39
N ILE A 115 7.25 13.07 -5.18
CA ILE A 115 8.05 12.33 -4.20
C ILE A 115 9.54 12.38 -4.58
N ARG A 116 9.87 12.22 -5.85
CA ARG A 116 11.26 12.25 -6.36
C ARG A 116 11.88 13.63 -6.35
N ALA A 117 11.07 14.69 -6.45
CA ALA A 117 11.52 16.09 -6.45
C ALA A 117 11.83 16.63 -5.05
N THR A 118 11.50 15.89 -3.99
CA THR A 118 11.82 16.29 -2.61
C THR A 118 13.33 16.29 -2.36
N ARG A 119 13.77 17.14 -1.43
CA ARG A 119 15.17 17.20 -0.99
C ARG A 119 15.56 15.91 -0.25
N VAL A 120 14.67 15.41 0.57
CA VAL A 120 14.85 14.14 1.29
C VAL A 120 14.59 12.97 0.32
N ARG A 121 15.52 12.03 0.28
CA ARG A 121 15.37 10.83 -0.55
C ARG A 121 14.40 9.86 0.13
N HIS A 122 13.27 9.63 -0.52
CA HIS A 122 12.29 8.64 -0.12
C HIS A 122 12.52 7.30 -0.85
N GLU A 123 12.10 6.22 -0.23
CA GLU A 123 12.00 4.92 -0.88
C GLU A 123 10.64 4.78 -1.57
N ILE A 124 10.63 4.19 -2.78
CA ILE A 124 9.41 3.76 -3.45
C ILE A 124 9.30 2.25 -3.29
N ALA A 125 8.19 1.81 -2.70
CA ALA A 125 7.83 0.41 -2.50
C ALA A 125 6.62 0.03 -3.34
N SER A 126 6.41 -1.27 -3.55
CA SER A 126 5.17 -1.76 -4.17
C SER A 126 4.05 -1.90 -3.14
N HIS A 127 2.84 -1.50 -3.54
CA HIS A 127 1.59 -1.82 -2.84
C HIS A 127 0.67 -2.65 -3.73
N SER A 128 1.21 -3.72 -4.40
CA SER A 128 0.54 -4.44 -5.48
C SER A 128 0.40 -3.58 -6.76
N PHE A 129 0.00 -4.15 -7.87
CA PHE A 129 -0.34 -3.37 -9.06
C PHE A 129 -1.74 -2.77 -8.96
N ALA A 130 -2.72 -3.57 -8.56
CA ALA A 130 -4.12 -3.20 -8.50
C ALA A 130 -4.74 -3.42 -7.11
N HIS A 131 -3.93 -3.31 -6.05
CA HIS A 131 -4.38 -3.46 -4.66
C HIS A 131 -5.05 -4.81 -4.36
N ILE A 132 -4.60 -5.92 -5.00
CA ILE A 132 -5.13 -7.26 -4.74
C ILE A 132 -4.72 -7.78 -3.35
N TYR A 133 -5.50 -8.70 -2.79
CA TYR A 133 -5.31 -9.21 -1.42
C TYR A 133 -4.54 -10.53 -1.44
N TYR A 134 -3.21 -10.45 -1.38
CA TYR A 134 -2.29 -11.59 -1.47
C TYR A 134 -2.53 -12.67 -0.41
N GLY A 135 -2.98 -12.30 0.78
CA GLY A 135 -3.26 -13.24 1.86
C GLY A 135 -4.68 -13.82 1.84
N ASP A 136 -5.51 -13.45 0.86
CA ASP A 136 -6.82 -14.05 0.68
C ASP A 136 -6.67 -15.49 0.16
N PRO A 137 -7.38 -16.49 0.73
CA PRO A 137 -7.31 -17.88 0.27
C PRO A 137 -7.64 -18.07 -1.21
N GLU A 138 -8.43 -17.17 -1.80
CA GLU A 138 -8.84 -17.20 -3.21
C GLU A 138 -7.84 -16.48 -4.14
N CYS A 139 -6.81 -15.82 -3.59
CA CYS A 139 -5.73 -15.27 -4.39
C CYS A 139 -4.76 -16.37 -4.80
N SER A 140 -4.75 -16.74 -6.07
CA SER A 140 -3.81 -17.75 -6.57
C SER A 140 -2.38 -17.20 -6.68
N ALA A 141 -1.38 -18.08 -6.58
CA ALA A 141 0.02 -17.69 -6.78
C ALA A 141 0.26 -17.13 -8.21
N THR A 142 -0.51 -17.57 -9.19
CA THR A 142 -0.44 -17.05 -10.56
C THR A 142 -0.99 -15.63 -10.67
N ALA A 143 -2.09 -15.32 -9.98
CA ALA A 143 -2.63 -13.97 -9.90
C ALA A 143 -1.67 -13.02 -9.16
N ALA A 144 -1.14 -13.45 -8.01
CA ALA A 144 -0.15 -12.67 -7.26
C ALA A 144 1.11 -12.38 -8.08
N ARG A 145 1.59 -13.35 -8.85
CA ARG A 145 2.75 -13.18 -9.74
C ARG A 145 2.46 -12.22 -10.89
N ALA A 146 1.30 -12.34 -11.52
CA ALA A 146 0.91 -11.45 -12.62
C ALA A 146 0.79 -10.00 -12.13
N ASP A 147 0.14 -9.77 -11.00
CA ASP A 147 -0.01 -8.45 -10.38
C ASP A 147 1.36 -7.84 -10.02
N LEU A 148 2.23 -8.60 -9.33
CA LEU A 148 3.55 -8.05 -8.96
C LEU A 148 4.42 -7.80 -10.20
N THR A 149 4.34 -8.63 -11.21
CA THR A 149 5.04 -8.41 -12.49
C THR A 149 4.56 -7.10 -13.13
N ALA A 150 3.25 -6.85 -13.18
CA ALA A 150 2.70 -5.60 -13.68
C ALA A 150 3.16 -4.39 -12.86
N ALA A 151 3.23 -4.50 -11.53
CA ALA A 151 3.76 -3.45 -10.66
C ALA A 151 5.24 -3.14 -10.97
N VAL A 152 6.06 -4.18 -11.15
CA VAL A 152 7.48 -4.02 -11.52
C VAL A 152 7.62 -3.37 -12.88
N VAL A 153 6.80 -3.77 -13.87
CA VAL A 153 6.80 -3.16 -15.22
C VAL A 153 6.40 -1.69 -15.14
N ALA A 154 5.33 -1.36 -14.43
CA ALA A 154 4.90 0.04 -14.27
C ALA A 154 5.99 0.90 -13.61
N ALA A 155 6.62 0.41 -12.54
CA ALA A 155 7.70 1.12 -11.87
C ALA A 155 8.96 1.28 -12.75
N SER A 156 9.27 0.27 -13.59
CA SER A 156 10.43 0.32 -14.50
C SER A 156 10.31 1.40 -15.58
N GLN A 157 9.10 1.78 -15.97
CA GLN A 157 8.85 2.90 -16.90
C GLN A 157 9.30 4.26 -16.32
N HIS A 158 9.52 4.31 -15.02
CA HIS A 158 10.01 5.48 -14.28
C HIS A 158 11.42 5.29 -13.71
N ASP A 159 12.16 4.27 -14.12
CA ASP A 159 13.47 3.91 -13.57
C ASP A 159 13.45 3.69 -12.04
N VAL A 160 12.36 3.14 -11.52
CA VAL A 160 12.18 2.83 -10.09
C VAL A 160 12.36 1.33 -9.83
N PRO A 161 13.45 0.92 -9.17
CA PRO A 161 13.61 -0.46 -8.75
C PRO A 161 12.80 -0.75 -7.49
N LEU A 162 11.80 -1.61 -7.57
CA LEU A 162 11.03 -2.05 -6.41
C LEU A 162 11.83 -3.08 -5.60
N ARG A 163 12.11 -2.77 -4.33
CA ARG A 163 12.87 -3.64 -3.41
C ARG A 163 12.09 -4.01 -2.17
N SER A 164 11.03 -3.28 -1.87
CA SER A 164 10.16 -3.52 -0.73
C SER A 164 8.69 -3.58 -1.16
N PHE A 165 7.90 -4.25 -0.33
CA PHE A 165 6.49 -4.51 -0.58
C PHE A 165 5.66 -4.24 0.68
N VAL A 166 4.51 -3.64 0.50
CA VAL A 166 3.51 -3.49 1.55
C VAL A 166 2.24 -4.19 1.10
N PHE A 167 1.74 -5.10 1.92
CA PHE A 167 0.57 -5.88 1.56
C PHE A 167 -0.72 -5.07 1.69
N PRO A 168 -1.57 -5.01 0.64
CA PRO A 168 -2.91 -4.49 0.74
C PRO A 168 -3.68 -5.12 1.91
N ARG A 169 -4.33 -4.26 2.72
CA ARG A 169 -5.03 -4.68 3.94
C ARG A 169 -4.18 -5.46 4.95
N ASN A 170 -2.84 -5.35 4.87
CA ASN A 170 -1.89 -6.15 5.68
C ASN A 170 -2.10 -7.67 5.56
N GLN A 171 -2.67 -8.14 4.45
CA GLN A 171 -2.91 -9.56 4.18
C GLN A 171 -1.67 -10.19 3.54
N VAL A 172 -0.82 -10.75 4.39
CA VAL A 172 0.45 -11.37 3.97
C VAL A 172 0.20 -12.72 3.31
N GLY A 173 0.74 -12.91 2.10
CA GLY A 173 0.68 -14.16 1.32
C GLY A 173 1.72 -14.19 0.20
N HIS A 174 1.91 -15.34 -0.42
CA HIS A 174 2.77 -15.52 -1.60
C HIS A 174 4.19 -14.93 -1.47
N LEU A 175 4.87 -15.18 -0.35
CA LEU A 175 6.21 -14.67 -0.07
C LEU A 175 7.26 -15.16 -1.08
N ASP A 176 7.07 -16.36 -1.61
CA ASP A 176 7.87 -16.94 -2.68
C ASP A 176 7.80 -16.10 -3.98
N VAL A 177 6.62 -15.56 -4.30
CA VAL A 177 6.41 -14.66 -5.43
C VAL A 177 7.18 -13.35 -5.23
N LEU A 178 7.09 -12.76 -4.03
CA LEU A 178 7.84 -11.54 -3.71
C LEU A 178 9.34 -11.73 -3.93
N ARG A 179 9.88 -12.81 -3.36
CA ARG A 179 11.30 -13.15 -3.48
C ARG A 179 11.72 -13.38 -4.93
N ALA A 180 10.91 -14.11 -5.70
CA ALA A 180 11.20 -14.41 -7.10
C ALA A 180 11.24 -13.14 -7.97
N GLN A 181 10.51 -12.09 -7.61
CA GLN A 181 10.50 -10.79 -8.28
C GLN A 181 11.56 -9.80 -7.75
N GLY A 182 12.46 -10.26 -6.86
CA GLY A 182 13.55 -9.43 -6.36
C GLY A 182 13.21 -8.51 -5.19
N ILE A 183 12.02 -8.65 -4.59
CA ILE A 183 11.67 -7.96 -3.35
C ILE A 183 12.53 -8.52 -2.22
N ARG A 184 13.07 -7.62 -1.39
CA ARG A 184 14.01 -7.96 -0.30
C ARG A 184 13.41 -7.75 1.08
N ALA A 185 12.39 -6.91 1.19
CA ALA A 185 11.72 -6.65 2.45
C ALA A 185 10.22 -6.43 2.25
N TYR A 186 9.44 -6.73 3.26
CA TYR A 186 8.02 -6.37 3.28
C TYR A 186 7.59 -5.86 4.66
N ARG A 187 6.58 -5.00 4.69
CA ARG A 187 5.90 -4.63 5.91
C ARG A 187 4.94 -5.74 6.32
N GLY A 188 5.29 -6.46 7.40
CA GLY A 188 4.42 -7.45 8.00
C GLY A 188 3.30 -6.84 8.83
N ALA A 189 2.32 -7.68 9.18
CA ALA A 189 1.24 -7.27 10.06
C ALA A 189 1.78 -6.87 11.44
N ASP A 190 1.13 -5.85 12.05
CA ASP A 190 1.45 -5.41 13.40
C ASP A 190 1.29 -6.59 14.40
N PRO A 191 2.34 -6.93 15.17
CA PRO A 191 2.26 -7.94 16.22
C PRO A 191 1.52 -7.40 17.46
N THR A 192 0.27 -6.97 17.28
CA THR A 192 -0.51 -6.29 18.33
C THR A 192 -0.50 -7.03 19.65
N ARG A 193 -0.52 -6.26 20.75
CA ARG A 193 -0.65 -6.77 22.14
C ARG A 193 -1.87 -7.70 22.30
N PHE A 194 -2.88 -7.54 21.43
CA PHE A 194 -4.17 -8.20 21.53
C PHE A 194 -4.43 -9.23 20.44
N ARG A 195 -3.40 -9.67 19.70
CA ARG A 195 -3.52 -10.61 18.57
C ARG A 195 -4.27 -11.91 18.92
N ARG A 196 -4.29 -12.29 20.21
CA ARG A 196 -5.01 -13.49 20.69
C ARG A 196 -6.49 -13.23 21.00
N THR A 197 -6.94 -11.97 21.05
CA THR A 197 -8.33 -11.60 21.30
C THR A 197 -9.07 -11.36 19.99
N LYS A 198 -10.33 -11.79 19.93
CA LYS A 198 -11.19 -11.63 18.73
C LYS A 198 -12.49 -10.91 19.11
N GLY A 199 -13.19 -10.37 18.13
CA GLY A 199 -14.52 -9.81 18.28
C GLY A 199 -14.57 -8.47 19.03
N ALA A 200 -15.62 -8.25 19.84
CA ALA A 200 -15.86 -7.00 20.54
C ALA A 200 -14.75 -6.65 21.55
N LEU A 201 -14.21 -7.64 22.25
CA LEU A 201 -13.13 -7.45 23.22
C LEU A 201 -11.85 -6.90 22.54
N TYR A 202 -11.51 -7.40 21.36
CA TYR A 202 -10.39 -6.85 20.58
C TYR A 202 -10.61 -5.37 20.25
N LYS A 203 -11.81 -5.02 19.78
CA LYS A 203 -12.16 -3.62 19.46
C LYS A 203 -12.05 -2.71 20.66
N THR A 204 -12.57 -3.15 21.82
CA THR A 204 -12.52 -2.38 23.09
C THR A 204 -11.08 -2.18 23.58
N LEU A 205 -10.27 -3.25 23.59
CA LEU A 205 -8.88 -3.16 24.03
C LEU A 205 -8.02 -2.32 23.09
N SER A 206 -8.22 -2.44 21.78
CA SER A 206 -7.54 -1.60 20.78
C SER A 206 -7.95 -0.13 20.90
N PHE A 207 -9.22 0.15 21.21
CA PHE A 207 -9.69 1.50 21.46
C PHE A 207 -9.07 2.10 22.73
N LEU A 208 -9.00 1.33 23.83
CA LEU A 208 -8.34 1.75 25.06
C LEU A 208 -6.84 1.99 24.88
N ASP A 209 -6.15 1.13 24.14
CA ASP A 209 -4.72 1.30 23.83
C ASP A 209 -4.48 2.61 23.05
N GLN A 210 -5.33 2.91 22.08
CA GLN A 210 -5.30 4.17 21.34
C GLN A 210 -5.64 5.40 22.21
N LEU A 211 -6.60 5.25 23.13
CA LEU A 211 -6.99 6.32 24.05
C LEU A 211 -5.88 6.65 25.03
N LEU A 212 -5.23 5.63 25.58
CA LEU A 212 -4.13 5.77 26.53
C LEU A 212 -2.82 6.23 25.85
N GLY A 213 -2.74 6.15 24.54
CA GLY A 213 -1.55 6.57 23.78
C GLY A 213 -0.29 5.82 24.19
N LEU A 214 -0.44 4.53 24.53
CA LEU A 214 0.70 3.72 24.94
C LEU A 214 1.75 3.65 23.82
N PRO A 215 3.04 3.80 24.13
CA PRO A 215 4.08 3.75 23.10
C PRO A 215 4.10 2.37 22.44
N PRO A 216 4.25 2.30 21.10
CA PRO A 216 4.37 1.05 20.40
C PRO A 216 5.63 0.32 20.86
N LYS A 217 5.56 -1.02 20.93
CA LYS A 217 6.75 -1.83 21.25
C LYS A 217 7.69 -1.84 20.04
N ALA A 218 8.99 -1.72 20.31
CA ALA A 218 9.99 -1.94 19.26
C ALA A 218 9.83 -3.36 18.69
N VAL A 219 9.89 -3.46 17.37
CA VAL A 219 9.87 -4.72 16.62
C VAL A 219 11.26 -5.04 16.11
N ARG A 220 11.51 -6.30 15.78
CA ARG A 220 12.75 -6.72 15.12
C ARG A 220 12.43 -7.14 13.70
N ALA A 221 13.30 -6.75 12.76
CA ALA A 221 13.28 -7.34 11.44
C ALA A 221 13.67 -8.82 11.53
N GLU A 222 13.01 -9.68 10.78
CA GLU A 222 13.22 -11.12 10.76
C GLU A 222 13.40 -11.60 9.32
N GLU A 223 14.46 -12.34 9.05
CA GLU A 223 14.63 -12.99 7.76
C GLU A 223 13.72 -14.23 7.70
N VAL A 224 12.65 -14.16 6.91
CA VAL A 224 11.64 -15.23 6.81
C VAL A 224 11.94 -16.23 5.71
N MET A 225 12.72 -15.81 4.73
CA MET A 225 13.27 -16.63 3.64
C MET A 225 14.62 -16.04 3.25
N PRO A 226 15.56 -16.81 2.69
CA PRO A 226 16.86 -16.29 2.28
C PRO A 226 16.74 -15.05 1.39
N GLY A 227 17.19 -13.90 1.90
CA GLY A 227 17.14 -12.60 1.24
C GLY A 227 15.80 -11.87 1.29
N LEU A 228 14.78 -12.37 2.01
CA LEU A 228 13.49 -11.71 2.23
C LEU A 228 13.23 -11.44 3.71
N TRP A 229 13.11 -10.19 4.09
CA TRP A 229 12.95 -9.72 5.45
C TRP A 229 11.54 -9.25 5.74
N ASN A 230 11.00 -9.69 6.87
CA ASN A 230 9.80 -9.12 7.47
C ASN A 230 10.18 -7.95 8.39
N ILE A 231 9.63 -6.78 8.13
CA ILE A 231 9.72 -5.60 9.00
C ILE A 231 8.30 -5.32 9.51
N PRO A 232 7.90 -5.84 10.68
CA PRO A 232 6.53 -5.70 11.16
C PRO A 232 6.17 -4.24 11.40
N GLY A 233 4.96 -3.83 10.97
CA GLY A 233 4.39 -2.57 11.41
C GLY A 233 4.11 -2.63 12.92
N ASN A 234 4.27 -1.53 13.63
CA ASN A 234 4.04 -1.50 15.08
C ASN A 234 3.17 -0.32 15.54
N HIS A 235 2.80 0.54 14.64
CA HIS A 235 1.87 1.63 14.91
C HIS A 235 1.18 2.08 13.63
N PHE A 236 -0.13 2.23 13.68
CA PHE A 236 -0.92 2.68 12.55
C PHE A 236 -1.58 4.04 12.91
N TYR A 237 -1.25 5.05 12.12
CA TYR A 237 -1.85 6.38 12.27
C TYR A 237 -3.14 6.44 11.45
N MET A 238 -4.28 6.37 12.12
CA MET A 238 -5.57 6.58 11.47
C MET A 238 -5.98 8.04 11.56
N ALA A 239 -6.58 8.57 10.49
CA ALA A 239 -7.30 9.83 10.55
C ALA A 239 -8.44 9.68 11.59
N ARG A 240 -8.41 10.48 12.65
CA ARG A 240 -9.42 10.42 13.71
C ARG A 240 -10.62 11.26 13.30
N ASN A 241 -11.61 10.62 12.74
CA ASN A 241 -12.92 11.19 12.59
C ASN A 241 -13.67 11.01 13.93
N GLY A 242 -13.82 12.08 14.70
CA GLY A 242 -14.89 12.23 15.67
C GLY A 242 -14.57 12.37 17.15
N VAL A 243 -13.53 11.77 17.74
CA VAL A 243 -13.36 11.78 19.20
C VAL A 243 -12.19 12.65 19.72
N ARG A 244 -11.36 13.20 18.84
CA ARG A 244 -10.27 14.12 19.20
C ARG A 244 -10.34 15.48 18.49
N LYS A 245 -11.55 15.95 18.19
CA LYS A 245 -11.81 17.36 17.87
C LYS A 245 -12.33 18.12 19.11
N MET A 246 -11.94 17.68 20.29
CA MET A 246 -12.13 18.44 21.53
C MET A 246 -10.77 18.80 22.10
#